data_2515fd0504afdbfd403d9c269f605052
#
_entry.id   2515fd0504afdbfd403d9c269f605052
#
_cell.length_a   1.000
_cell.length_b   1.000
_cell.length_c   1.000
_cell.angle_alpha   90.00
_cell.angle_beta   90.00
_cell.angle_gamma   90.00
#
_symmetry.space_group_name_H-M   'P 1'
#
loop_
_entity.id
_entity.type
_entity.pdbx_description
1 polymer ?
#
loop_
_entity_poly.entity_id
_entity_poly.type
_entity_poly.pdbx_seq_one_letter_code
_entity_poly.pdbx_strand_id
1 'polypeptide(L)'
;RDCLLSRGLGDVYKRQDFMQAKIVVREMAEQLAMDLVEKKLVTDQIVLTVGYDIDNLKIPEIADHYHGEITVDRYGRSVPKHAHGTGNLDAMTASVSRITETTMGLYERIVDPMLLTRRITLVANHLKDADSVKEEPFYEQLDLFSGGFLQTGQKETSRETKQLEKERLEKEKHLQEAMLSVKSKYGKNAILKAADLQEGATTIDRNRQIGGHKA
;
A
#
# COMPACT_ATOMS: atom_id res chain seq x y z
N ARG A 1 7.96 19.19 -2.35
CA ARG A 1 7.84 17.88 -3.04
C ARG A 1 7.48 16.83 -2.01
N ASP A 2 6.20 16.67 -1.75
CA ASP A 2 5.70 15.98 -0.55
C ASP A 2 5.10 14.61 -0.91
N CYS A 3 5.72 13.87 -1.85
CA CYS A 3 5.28 12.51 -2.16
C CYS A 3 6.45 11.56 -2.40
N LEU A 4 6.29 10.33 -1.93
CA LEU A 4 7.15 9.20 -2.24
C LEU A 4 6.39 8.28 -3.22
N LEU A 5 7.02 8.01 -4.36
CA LEU A 5 6.44 7.22 -5.44
C LEU A 5 7.09 5.83 -5.46
N SER A 6 6.28 4.78 -5.34
CA SER A 6 6.66 3.42 -5.68
C SER A 6 6.00 3.04 -7.01
N ARG A 7 6.79 2.72 -8.02
CA ARG A 7 6.32 2.24 -9.32
C ARG A 7 6.61 0.76 -9.44
N GLY A 8 5.57 -0.03 -9.62
CA GLY A 8 5.66 -1.43 -9.96
C GLY A 8 5.09 -1.70 -11.35
N LEU A 9 5.50 -2.79 -11.99
CA LEU A 9 5.06 -3.18 -13.32
C LEU A 9 5.34 -2.14 -14.43
N GLY A 10 6.41 -1.36 -14.34
CA GLY A 10 6.96 -0.70 -15.51
C GLY A 10 7.55 -1.76 -16.43
N ASP A 11 6.94 -1.99 -17.60
CA ASP A 11 7.42 -2.90 -18.67
C ASP A 11 7.62 -4.38 -18.31
N VAL A 12 6.88 -4.93 -17.36
CA VAL A 12 6.80 -6.39 -17.21
C VAL A 12 5.90 -6.93 -18.30
N TYR A 13 6.45 -7.73 -19.18
CA TYR A 13 5.80 -8.36 -20.35
C TYR A 13 4.67 -9.35 -20.00
N LYS A 14 4.34 -9.54 -18.71
CA LYS A 14 3.27 -10.43 -18.27
C LYS A 14 2.08 -9.61 -17.80
N ARG A 15 0.97 -9.71 -18.50
CA ARG A 15 -0.34 -9.31 -18.02
C ARG A 15 -0.63 -10.05 -16.73
N GLN A 16 -1.19 -9.35 -15.76
CA GLN A 16 -1.55 -9.97 -14.49
C GLN A 16 -3.05 -9.92 -14.30
N ASP A 17 -3.60 -11.04 -13.86
CA ASP A 17 -4.96 -11.10 -13.38
C ASP A 17 -5.11 -10.35 -12.04
N PHE A 18 -6.35 -10.25 -11.57
CA PHE A 18 -6.68 -9.56 -10.34
C PHE A 18 -5.89 -10.09 -9.13
N MET A 19 -5.74 -11.40 -8.98
CA MET A 19 -5.08 -12.00 -7.83
C MET A 19 -3.56 -11.82 -7.87
N GLN A 20 -2.96 -11.97 -9.04
CA GLN A 20 -1.53 -11.73 -9.25
C GLN A 20 -1.19 -10.25 -9.02
N ALA A 21 -1.99 -9.33 -9.59
CA ALA A 21 -1.82 -7.91 -9.37
C ALA A 21 -1.99 -7.52 -7.90
N LYS A 22 -2.90 -8.17 -7.17
CA LYS A 22 -3.09 -7.99 -5.72
C LYS A 22 -1.83 -8.32 -4.93
N ILE A 23 -1.12 -9.41 -5.26
CA ILE A 23 0.15 -9.78 -4.64
C ILE A 23 1.18 -8.66 -4.86
N VAL A 24 1.31 -8.17 -6.10
CA VAL A 24 2.26 -7.10 -6.44
C VAL A 24 1.94 -5.80 -5.71
N VAL A 25 0.66 -5.42 -5.60
CA VAL A 25 0.24 -4.24 -4.84
C VAL A 25 0.64 -4.36 -3.37
N ARG A 26 0.48 -5.55 -2.77
CA ARG A 26 0.91 -5.82 -1.40
C ARG A 26 2.42 -5.67 -1.24
N GLU A 27 3.21 -6.28 -2.13
CA GLU A 27 4.67 -6.15 -2.14
C GLU A 27 5.11 -4.68 -2.25
N MET A 28 4.42 -3.90 -3.11
CA MET A 28 4.71 -2.48 -3.28
C MET A 28 4.38 -1.66 -2.04
N ALA A 29 3.27 -1.97 -1.35
CA ALA A 29 2.89 -1.30 -0.11
C ALA A 29 3.90 -1.58 1.01
N GLU A 30 4.33 -2.83 1.14
CA GLU A 30 5.37 -3.22 2.11
C GLU A 30 6.70 -2.52 1.82
N GLN A 31 7.11 -2.47 0.55
CA GLN A 31 8.33 -1.77 0.15
C GLN A 31 8.24 -0.27 0.39
N LEU A 32 7.10 0.36 0.06
CA LEU A 32 6.87 1.79 0.30
C LEU A 32 6.98 2.12 1.80
N ALA A 33 6.40 1.29 2.67
CA ALA A 33 6.50 1.47 4.12
C ALA A 33 7.96 1.33 4.61
N MET A 34 8.71 0.37 4.08
CA MET A 34 10.14 0.22 4.39
C MET A 34 10.97 1.43 3.92
N ASP A 35 10.67 1.97 2.73
CA ASP A 35 11.32 3.18 2.19
C ASP A 35 11.02 4.42 3.06
N LEU A 36 9.81 4.50 3.63
CA LEU A 36 9.44 5.56 4.59
C LEU A 36 10.27 5.46 5.87
N VAL A 37 10.41 4.26 6.45
CA VAL A 37 11.24 4.04 7.66
C VAL A 37 12.71 4.36 7.38
N GLU A 38 13.25 3.90 6.26
CA GLU A 38 14.65 4.18 5.85
C GLU A 38 14.92 5.69 5.78
N LYS A 39 13.94 6.45 5.27
CA LYS A 39 14.04 7.92 5.10
C LYS A 39 13.58 8.70 6.31
N LYS A 40 13.16 8.04 7.39
CA LYS A 40 12.56 8.64 8.59
C LYS A 40 11.34 9.52 8.28
N LEU A 41 10.51 9.08 7.35
CA LEU A 41 9.29 9.77 6.94
C LEU A 41 8.05 9.00 7.40
N VAL A 42 6.96 9.74 7.57
CA VAL A 42 5.63 9.20 7.84
C VAL A 42 4.61 9.83 6.91
N THR A 43 3.49 9.13 6.70
CA THR A 43 2.39 9.56 5.84
C THR A 43 1.05 9.28 6.51
N ASP A 44 0.02 10.04 6.12
CA ASP A 44 -1.38 9.79 6.46
C ASP A 44 -2.24 9.44 5.23
N GLN A 45 -1.63 9.39 4.03
CA GLN A 45 -2.41 9.18 2.81
C GLN A 45 -1.64 8.36 1.77
N ILE A 46 -2.32 7.34 1.24
CA ILE A 46 -1.84 6.49 0.15
C ILE A 46 -2.73 6.69 -1.07
N VAL A 47 -2.11 6.84 -2.25
CA VAL A 47 -2.81 6.92 -3.53
C VAL A 47 -2.40 5.73 -4.39
N LEU A 48 -3.39 4.97 -4.85
CA LEU A 48 -3.20 3.83 -5.74
C LEU A 48 -3.79 4.13 -7.11
N THR A 49 -3.00 3.86 -8.15
CA THR A 49 -3.44 3.91 -9.55
C THR A 49 -3.10 2.60 -10.24
N VAL A 50 -4.09 1.94 -10.82
CA VAL A 50 -3.94 0.67 -11.55
C VAL A 50 -4.38 0.87 -12.99
N GLY A 51 -3.43 0.75 -13.91
CA GLY A 51 -3.67 0.84 -15.34
C GLY A 51 -3.92 -0.54 -15.94
N TYR A 52 -4.93 -0.65 -16.78
CA TYR A 52 -5.33 -1.89 -17.43
C TYR A 52 -4.62 -2.10 -18.77
N ASP A 53 -4.56 -3.35 -19.22
CA ASP A 53 -4.00 -3.70 -20.53
C ASP A 53 -4.99 -3.34 -21.66
N ILE A 54 -4.46 -2.88 -22.79
CA ILE A 54 -5.25 -2.54 -23.97
C ILE A 54 -5.97 -3.75 -24.56
N ASP A 55 -5.40 -4.93 -24.40
CA ASP A 55 -5.97 -6.14 -24.95
C ASP A 55 -7.22 -6.62 -24.23
N ASN A 56 -7.56 -6.04 -23.06
CA ASN A 56 -8.85 -6.27 -22.42
C ASN A 56 -10.03 -6.01 -23.37
N LEU A 57 -9.93 -4.97 -24.22
CA LEU A 57 -10.96 -4.62 -25.18
C LEU A 57 -10.94 -5.49 -26.45
N LYS A 58 -9.96 -6.40 -26.59
CA LYS A 58 -9.85 -7.35 -27.72
C LYS A 58 -10.26 -8.77 -27.33
N ILE A 59 -10.35 -9.06 -26.05
CA ILE A 59 -10.77 -10.35 -25.50
C ILE A 59 -12.30 -10.36 -25.46
N PRO A 60 -12.99 -11.18 -26.27
CA PRO A 60 -14.46 -11.15 -26.37
C PRO A 60 -15.15 -11.29 -25.01
N GLU A 61 -14.67 -12.22 -24.18
CA GLU A 61 -15.23 -12.49 -22.85
C GLU A 61 -15.16 -11.28 -21.91
N ILE A 62 -14.16 -10.40 -22.08
CA ILE A 62 -14.00 -9.19 -21.30
C ILE A 62 -14.76 -8.03 -21.98
N ALA A 63 -14.57 -7.87 -23.29
CA ALA A 63 -15.14 -6.76 -24.05
C ALA A 63 -16.68 -6.73 -24.01
N ASP A 64 -17.32 -7.91 -24.09
CA ASP A 64 -18.79 -8.04 -24.06
C ASP A 64 -19.39 -7.73 -22.66
N HIS A 65 -18.61 -7.90 -21.60
CA HIS A 65 -19.07 -7.68 -20.23
C HIS A 65 -18.56 -6.37 -19.60
N TYR A 66 -17.61 -5.69 -20.23
CA TYR A 66 -17.08 -4.44 -19.72
C TYR A 66 -17.96 -3.25 -20.09
N HIS A 67 -18.61 -2.68 -19.09
CA HIS A 67 -19.48 -1.50 -19.24
C HIS A 67 -18.86 -0.23 -18.61
N GLY A 68 -17.57 -0.28 -18.24
CA GLY A 68 -16.86 0.85 -17.66
C GLY A 68 -16.44 1.89 -18.70
N GLU A 69 -15.86 2.97 -18.22
CA GLU A 69 -15.38 4.07 -19.07
C GLU A 69 -14.14 3.65 -19.88
N ILE A 70 -14.15 3.98 -21.17
CA ILE A 70 -13.02 3.77 -22.08
C ILE A 70 -12.34 5.12 -22.30
N THR A 71 -11.03 5.15 -22.19
CA THR A 71 -10.19 6.33 -22.41
C THR A 71 -9.21 6.07 -23.56
N VAL A 72 -8.59 7.12 -24.06
CA VAL A 72 -7.57 7.04 -25.10
C VAL A 72 -6.20 7.27 -24.47
N ASP A 73 -5.26 6.37 -24.70
CA ASP A 73 -3.90 6.53 -24.23
C ASP A 73 -3.10 7.54 -25.08
N ARG A 74 -1.87 7.87 -24.67
CA ARG A 74 -1.01 8.82 -25.39
C ARG A 74 -0.65 8.41 -26.83
N TYR A 75 -0.93 7.17 -27.21
CA TYR A 75 -0.69 6.64 -28.56
C TYR A 75 -1.98 6.56 -29.39
N GLY A 76 -3.09 7.13 -28.91
CA GLY A 76 -4.38 7.10 -29.60
C GLY A 76 -5.13 5.77 -29.50
N ARG A 77 -4.76 4.87 -28.59
CA ARG A 77 -5.38 3.55 -28.45
C ARG A 77 -6.45 3.58 -27.36
N SER A 78 -7.60 2.96 -27.64
CA SER A 78 -8.66 2.77 -26.64
C SER A 78 -8.20 1.80 -25.55
N VAL A 79 -8.37 2.19 -24.28
CA VAL A 79 -8.02 1.39 -23.10
C VAL A 79 -9.11 1.57 -22.04
N PRO A 80 -9.37 0.55 -21.20
CA PRO A 80 -10.22 0.75 -20.03
C PRO A 80 -9.64 1.85 -19.15
N LYS A 81 -10.50 2.72 -18.62
CA LYS A 81 -10.08 3.78 -17.69
C LYS A 81 -9.36 3.16 -16.51
N HIS A 82 -8.19 3.71 -16.18
CA HIS A 82 -7.42 3.25 -15.02
C HIS A 82 -8.21 3.42 -13.71
N ALA A 83 -8.09 2.44 -12.82
CA ALA A 83 -8.59 2.56 -11.46
C ALA A 83 -7.69 3.54 -10.69
N HIS A 84 -8.31 4.46 -9.96
CA HIS A 84 -7.61 5.46 -9.17
C HIS A 84 -8.37 5.68 -7.85
N GLY A 85 -7.64 5.76 -6.76
CA GLY A 85 -8.24 6.03 -5.47
C GLY A 85 -7.23 6.43 -4.42
N THR A 86 -7.78 6.98 -3.34
CA THR A 86 -7.04 7.44 -2.18
C THR A 86 -7.50 6.67 -0.94
N GLY A 87 -6.55 6.22 -0.14
CA GLY A 87 -6.74 5.64 1.18
C GLY A 87 -6.12 6.56 2.23
N ASN A 88 -6.93 6.98 3.21
CA ASN A 88 -6.46 7.77 4.33
C ASN A 88 -6.13 6.83 5.50
N LEU A 89 -5.07 7.16 6.21
CA LEU A 89 -4.65 6.51 7.44
C LEU A 89 -5.12 7.38 8.62
N ASP A 90 -5.48 6.74 9.72
CA ASP A 90 -6.03 7.45 10.90
C ASP A 90 -4.99 8.35 11.59
N ALA A 91 -3.70 8.10 11.35
CA ALA A 91 -2.60 8.89 11.89
C ALA A 91 -1.39 8.83 10.95
N MET A 92 -0.48 9.80 11.12
CA MET A 92 0.82 9.80 10.46
C MET A 92 1.61 8.55 10.86
N THR A 93 1.98 7.72 9.90
CA THR A 93 2.62 6.42 10.17
C THR A 93 3.56 5.96 9.05
N ALA A 94 4.51 5.09 9.38
CA ALA A 94 5.30 4.29 8.46
C ALA A 94 5.13 2.78 8.74
N SER A 95 4.07 2.40 9.49
CA SER A 95 3.78 1.00 9.81
C SER A 95 3.44 0.21 8.55
N VAL A 96 4.16 -0.88 8.32
CA VAL A 96 3.92 -1.81 7.20
C VAL A 96 2.51 -2.37 7.28
N SER A 97 2.06 -2.77 8.48
CA SER A 97 0.74 -3.36 8.65
C SER A 97 -0.38 -2.40 8.26
N ARG A 98 -0.36 -1.17 8.77
CA ARG A 98 -1.40 -0.16 8.48
C ARG A 98 -1.41 0.28 7.02
N ILE A 99 -0.23 0.56 6.45
CA ILE A 99 -0.10 0.97 5.03
C ILE A 99 -0.57 -0.17 4.12
N THR A 100 -0.18 -1.41 4.39
CA THR A 100 -0.58 -2.57 3.59
C THR A 100 -2.08 -2.81 3.69
N GLU A 101 -2.67 -2.80 4.88
CA GLU A 101 -4.11 -3.00 5.10
C GLU A 101 -4.93 -1.95 4.35
N THR A 102 -4.59 -0.66 4.51
CA THR A 102 -5.26 0.44 3.80
C THR A 102 -5.13 0.30 2.28
N THR A 103 -3.94 -0.07 1.78
CA THR A 103 -3.69 -0.25 0.35
C THR A 103 -4.47 -1.43 -0.21
N MET A 104 -4.56 -2.54 0.53
CA MET A 104 -5.30 -3.74 0.10
C MET A 104 -6.80 -3.49 0.07
N GLY A 105 -7.36 -2.83 1.09
CA GLY A 105 -8.77 -2.42 1.09
C GLY A 105 -9.10 -1.42 -0.03
N LEU A 106 -8.17 -0.52 -0.34
CA LEU A 106 -8.30 0.39 -1.48
C LEU A 106 -8.31 -0.38 -2.80
N TYR A 107 -7.37 -1.31 -3.00
CA TYR A 107 -7.28 -2.15 -4.19
C TYR A 107 -8.59 -2.90 -4.46
N GLU A 108 -9.12 -3.61 -3.47
CA GLU A 108 -10.37 -4.39 -3.58
C GLU A 108 -11.58 -3.53 -3.91
N ARG A 109 -11.57 -2.26 -3.47
CA ARG A 109 -12.67 -1.33 -3.71
C ARG A 109 -12.68 -0.72 -5.10
N ILE A 110 -11.49 -0.45 -5.69
CA ILE A 110 -11.39 0.34 -6.92
C ILE A 110 -11.06 -0.49 -8.16
N VAL A 111 -10.45 -1.66 -8.03
CA VAL A 111 -9.97 -2.44 -9.17
C VAL A 111 -11.03 -3.39 -9.65
N ASP A 112 -11.28 -3.37 -10.95
CA ASP A 112 -12.20 -4.30 -11.61
C ASP A 112 -11.53 -5.69 -11.74
N PRO A 113 -12.12 -6.74 -11.12
CA PRO A 113 -11.55 -8.08 -11.11
C PRO A 113 -11.54 -8.78 -12.47
N MET A 114 -12.33 -8.31 -13.44
CA MET A 114 -12.38 -8.88 -14.79
C MET A 114 -11.24 -8.41 -15.69
N LEU A 115 -10.60 -7.30 -15.34
CA LEU A 115 -9.62 -6.66 -16.21
C LEU A 115 -8.18 -7.09 -15.90
N LEU A 116 -7.44 -7.36 -16.95
CA LEU A 116 -6.00 -7.62 -16.87
C LEU A 116 -5.25 -6.33 -16.57
N THR A 117 -4.42 -6.37 -15.55
CA THR A 117 -3.61 -5.23 -15.09
C THR A 117 -2.26 -5.18 -15.84
N ARG A 118 -1.84 -3.98 -16.20
CA ARG A 118 -0.56 -3.73 -16.85
C ARG A 118 0.39 -2.84 -16.04
N ARG A 119 -0.14 -1.86 -15.32
CA ARG A 119 0.67 -0.90 -14.55
C ARG A 119 0.07 -0.67 -13.18
N ILE A 120 0.95 -0.61 -12.18
CA ILE A 120 0.58 -0.25 -10.82
C ILE A 120 1.47 0.91 -10.39
N THR A 121 0.86 1.93 -9.78
CA THR A 121 1.57 3.06 -9.19
C THR A 121 1.01 3.29 -7.79
N LEU A 122 1.89 3.32 -6.81
CA LEU A 122 1.56 3.58 -5.42
C LEU A 122 2.33 4.81 -4.94
N VAL A 123 1.64 5.74 -4.28
CA VAL A 123 2.20 7.02 -3.84
C VAL A 123 1.83 7.25 -2.38
N ALA A 124 2.79 7.65 -1.57
CA ALA A 124 2.54 8.22 -0.25
C ALA A 124 2.56 9.75 -0.36
N ASN A 125 1.50 10.39 0.10
CA ASN A 125 1.35 11.84 0.14
C ASN A 125 1.51 12.38 1.57
N HIS A 126 1.50 13.70 1.72
CA HIS A 126 1.57 14.42 3.00
C HIS A 126 2.74 13.97 3.87
N LEU A 127 3.89 13.77 3.25
CA LEU A 127 5.07 13.29 3.96
C LEU A 127 5.52 14.29 5.01
N LYS A 128 5.78 13.78 6.23
CA LYS A 128 6.40 14.53 7.32
C LYS A 128 7.60 13.75 7.84
N ASP A 129 8.54 14.48 8.42
CA ASP A 129 9.63 13.89 9.17
C ASP A 129 9.08 13.20 10.43
N ALA A 130 9.48 11.96 10.67
CA ALA A 130 8.99 11.17 11.81
C ALA A 130 9.31 11.85 13.15
N ASP A 131 10.46 12.55 13.24
CA ASP A 131 10.88 13.26 14.44
C ASP A 131 10.09 14.57 14.66
N SER A 132 9.44 15.09 13.60
CA SER A 132 8.65 16.32 13.66
C SER A 132 7.20 16.09 14.10
N VAL A 133 6.71 14.86 13.95
CA VAL A 133 5.36 14.49 14.37
C VAL A 133 5.39 14.24 15.87
N LYS A 134 5.05 15.28 16.64
CA LYS A 134 4.77 15.11 18.06
C LYS A 134 3.57 14.19 18.19
N GLU A 135 3.66 13.17 19.04
CA GLU A 135 2.47 12.45 19.49
C GLU A 135 1.54 13.53 20.06
N GLU A 136 0.48 13.88 19.33
CA GLU A 136 -0.53 14.77 19.88
C GLU A 136 -1.08 14.07 21.12
N PRO A 137 -1.01 14.72 22.30
CA PRO A 137 -1.63 14.14 23.47
C PRO A 137 -3.10 13.99 23.14
N PHE A 138 -3.56 12.75 23.13
CA PHE A 138 -4.97 12.44 22.89
C PHE A 138 -5.81 13.09 23.98
N TYR A 139 -6.44 14.20 23.64
CA TYR A 139 -7.47 14.80 24.48
C TYR A 139 -8.72 13.96 24.32
N GLU A 140 -8.95 13.06 25.26
CA GLU A 140 -10.22 12.36 25.39
C GLU A 140 -11.30 13.42 25.65
N GLN A 141 -12.11 13.72 24.63
CA GLN A 141 -13.27 14.58 24.82
C GLN A 141 -14.22 13.85 25.75
N LEU A 142 -14.18 14.21 27.01
CA LEU A 142 -15.13 13.72 28.00
C LEU A 142 -16.51 14.26 27.60
N ASP A 143 -17.36 13.41 27.07
CA ASP A 143 -18.76 13.75 26.84
C ASP A 143 -19.47 13.91 28.20
N LEU A 144 -19.60 15.15 28.60
CA LEU A 144 -20.20 15.54 29.88
C LEU A 144 -21.72 15.30 29.92
N PHE A 145 -22.36 15.04 28.78
CA PHE A 145 -23.83 14.96 28.65
C PHE A 145 -24.38 13.55 28.42
N SER A 146 -23.55 12.56 28.04
CA SER A 146 -23.98 11.17 27.99
C SER A 146 -23.85 10.54 29.37
N GLY A 147 -24.88 10.72 30.21
CA GLY A 147 -25.14 10.15 31.52
C GLY A 147 -24.24 9.02 32.05
N GLY A 148 -22.98 9.34 32.36
CA GLY A 148 -21.92 8.41 32.62
C GLY A 148 -21.92 7.78 34.01
N PHE A 149 -22.96 6.99 34.39
CA PHE A 149 -22.87 6.20 35.60
C PHE A 149 -22.87 4.68 35.41
N LEU A 150 -22.92 4.17 34.15
CA LEU A 150 -23.06 2.72 33.91
C LEU A 150 -22.04 2.11 32.91
N GLN A 151 -20.88 2.75 32.61
CA GLN A 151 -19.93 2.20 31.64
C GLN A 151 -18.48 2.12 32.13
N THR A 152 -18.23 1.69 33.37
CA THR A 152 -16.85 1.43 33.85
C THR A 152 -16.18 0.24 33.15
N GLY A 153 -16.92 -0.77 32.73
CA GLY A 153 -16.35 -1.97 32.09
C GLY A 153 -15.92 -1.78 30.62
N GLN A 154 -16.48 -0.83 29.86
CA GLN A 154 -16.09 -0.59 28.46
C GLN A 154 -14.88 0.34 28.33
N LYS A 155 -14.59 1.15 29.33
CA LYS A 155 -13.42 2.06 29.33
C LYS A 155 -12.09 1.33 29.59
N GLU A 156 -12.11 0.29 30.42
CA GLU A 156 -10.90 -0.51 30.69
C GLU A 156 -10.47 -1.33 29.47
N THR A 157 -11.40 -2.01 28.83
CA THR A 157 -11.14 -2.76 27.57
C THR A 157 -10.65 -1.86 26.44
N SER A 158 -11.11 -0.62 26.35
CA SER A 158 -10.64 0.35 25.34
C SER A 158 -9.20 0.85 25.62
N ARG A 159 -8.80 0.97 26.88
CA ARG A 159 -7.43 1.37 27.26
C ARG A 159 -6.46 0.22 27.05
N GLU A 160 -6.84 -0.99 27.43
CA GLU A 160 -6.02 -2.20 27.22
C GLU A 160 -5.80 -2.48 25.74
N THR A 161 -6.84 -2.36 24.89
CA THR A 161 -6.71 -2.54 23.43
C THR A 161 -5.79 -1.50 22.81
N LYS A 162 -5.86 -0.24 23.21
CA LYS A 162 -4.96 0.82 22.72
C LYS A 162 -3.51 0.62 23.18
N GLN A 163 -3.32 0.16 24.40
CA GLN A 163 -1.99 -0.16 24.92
C GLN A 163 -1.34 -1.31 24.15
N LEU A 164 -2.09 -2.38 23.92
CA LEU A 164 -1.65 -3.53 23.12
C LEU A 164 -1.32 -3.15 21.67
N GLU A 165 -2.11 -2.26 21.08
CA GLU A 165 -1.85 -1.75 19.74
C GLU A 165 -0.56 -0.91 19.68
N LYS A 166 -0.35 -0.04 20.67
CA LYS A 166 0.90 0.74 20.78
C LYS A 166 2.12 -0.17 20.91
N GLU A 167 2.08 -1.15 21.79
CA GLU A 167 3.16 -2.14 21.94
C GLU A 167 3.41 -2.95 20.65
N ARG A 168 2.34 -3.28 19.92
CA ARG A 168 2.45 -3.97 18.62
C ARG A 168 3.15 -3.09 17.60
N LEU A 169 2.79 -1.82 17.51
CA LEU A 169 3.42 -0.87 16.58
C LEU A 169 4.89 -0.60 16.92
N GLU A 170 5.24 -0.52 18.20
CA GLU A 170 6.64 -0.39 18.64
C GLU A 170 7.45 -1.64 18.27
N LYS A 171 6.93 -2.84 18.52
CA LYS A 171 7.57 -4.09 18.09
C LYS A 171 7.73 -4.17 16.57
N GLU A 172 6.72 -3.75 15.81
CA GLU A 172 6.78 -3.68 14.35
C GLU A 172 7.87 -2.72 13.89
N LYS A 173 7.97 -1.54 14.48
CA LYS A 173 9.02 -0.56 14.17
C LYS A 173 10.42 -1.13 14.38
N HIS A 174 10.68 -1.76 15.53
CA HIS A 174 11.97 -2.40 15.79
C HIS A 174 12.28 -3.52 14.79
N LEU A 175 11.27 -4.32 14.41
CA LEU A 175 11.44 -5.35 13.40
C LEU A 175 11.78 -4.75 12.02
N GLN A 176 11.10 -3.67 11.62
CA GLN A 176 11.39 -2.95 10.37
C GLN A 176 12.81 -2.41 10.34
N GLU A 177 13.26 -1.78 11.42
CA GLU A 177 14.64 -1.26 11.55
C GLU A 177 15.69 -2.39 11.47
N ALA A 178 15.43 -3.52 12.14
CA ALA A 178 16.30 -4.69 12.06
C ALA A 178 16.35 -5.27 10.64
N MET A 179 15.21 -5.39 9.96
CA MET A 179 15.15 -5.85 8.57
C MET A 179 15.90 -4.91 7.62
N LEU A 180 15.78 -3.60 7.80
CA LEU A 180 16.53 -2.60 7.01
C LEU A 180 18.04 -2.75 7.22
N SER A 181 18.48 -2.92 8.48
CA SER A 181 19.89 -3.15 8.80
C SER A 181 20.46 -4.38 8.09
N VAL A 182 19.72 -5.49 8.07
CA VAL A 182 20.13 -6.71 7.37
C VAL A 182 20.14 -6.50 5.85
N LYS A 183 19.08 -5.87 5.29
CA LYS A 183 19.00 -5.60 3.84
C LYS A 183 20.10 -4.64 3.37
N SER A 184 20.46 -3.65 4.19
CA SER A 184 21.57 -2.73 3.89
C SER A 184 22.91 -3.46 3.86
N LYS A 185 23.15 -4.40 4.77
CA LYS A 185 24.42 -5.13 4.90
C LYS A 185 24.58 -6.27 3.90
N TYR A 186 23.52 -7.00 3.61
CA TYR A 186 23.55 -8.25 2.85
C TYR A 186 22.79 -8.19 1.51
N GLY A 187 22.18 -7.03 1.20
CA GLY A 187 21.41 -6.81 -0.03
C GLY A 187 19.89 -6.95 0.14
N LYS A 188 19.14 -6.39 -0.79
CA LYS A 188 17.69 -6.27 -0.75
C LYS A 188 16.95 -7.61 -0.63
N ASN A 189 17.53 -8.69 -1.17
CA ASN A 189 16.98 -10.04 -1.15
C ASN A 189 17.46 -10.89 0.04
N ALA A 190 18.20 -10.31 0.99
CA ALA A 190 18.71 -11.05 2.16
C ALA A 190 17.62 -11.54 3.11
N ILE A 191 16.50 -10.82 3.17
CA ILE A 191 15.30 -11.22 3.90
C ILE A 191 14.11 -11.07 2.96
N LEU A 192 13.39 -12.17 2.74
CA LEU A 192 12.16 -12.25 1.98
C LEU A 192 11.04 -12.79 2.88
N LYS A 193 9.83 -12.34 2.66
CA LYS A 193 8.64 -12.92 3.30
C LYS A 193 8.17 -14.13 2.49
N ALA A 194 7.47 -15.06 3.11
CA ALA A 194 6.90 -16.21 2.41
C ALA A 194 5.95 -15.79 1.25
N ALA A 195 5.29 -14.64 1.40
CA ALA A 195 4.45 -14.06 0.35
C ALA A 195 5.26 -13.66 -0.91
N ASP A 196 6.52 -13.26 -0.77
CA ASP A 196 7.42 -12.90 -1.89
C ASP A 196 7.85 -14.11 -2.74
N LEU A 197 7.54 -15.33 -2.28
CA LEU A 197 7.84 -16.60 -2.96
C LEU A 197 6.60 -17.23 -3.61
N GLN A 198 5.44 -16.58 -3.52
CA GLN A 198 4.21 -17.07 -4.16
C GLN A 198 4.27 -16.90 -5.68
N GLU A 199 3.49 -17.71 -6.39
CA GLU A 199 3.31 -17.56 -7.83
C GLU A 199 2.70 -16.19 -8.14
N GLY A 200 3.33 -15.44 -9.04
CA GLY A 200 2.95 -14.05 -9.35
C GLY A 200 3.69 -12.98 -8.55
N ALA A 201 4.44 -13.35 -7.51
CA ALA A 201 5.28 -12.43 -6.77
C ALA A 201 6.42 -11.87 -7.64
N THR A 202 6.75 -10.59 -7.48
CA THR A 202 7.73 -9.89 -8.32
C THR A 202 8.86 -9.25 -7.52
N THR A 203 8.83 -9.31 -6.19
CA THR A 203 9.80 -8.63 -5.30
C THR A 203 11.25 -8.96 -5.65
N ILE A 204 11.57 -10.25 -5.87
CA ILE A 204 12.95 -10.70 -6.15
C ILE A 204 13.45 -10.09 -7.47
N ASP A 205 12.63 -10.13 -8.52
CA ASP A 205 12.98 -9.58 -9.83
C ASP A 205 13.07 -8.06 -9.78
N ARG A 206 12.16 -7.39 -9.10
CA ARG A 206 12.18 -5.92 -8.91
C ARG A 206 13.42 -5.46 -8.14
N ASN A 207 13.86 -6.19 -7.14
CA ASN A 207 15.07 -5.87 -6.37
C ASN A 207 16.35 -5.99 -7.20
N ARG A 208 16.33 -6.73 -8.31
CA ARG A 208 17.44 -6.89 -9.27
C ARG A 208 17.43 -5.83 -10.38
N GLN A 209 16.40 -5.00 -10.46
CA GLN A 209 16.30 -3.95 -11.48
C GLN A 209 17.01 -2.67 -11.02
N ILE A 210 17.73 -2.03 -11.93
CA ILE A 210 18.32 -0.71 -11.75
C ILE A 210 17.59 0.25 -12.68
N GLY A 211 16.91 1.27 -12.11
CA GLY A 211 16.18 2.26 -12.89
C GLY A 211 15.01 1.70 -13.72
N GLY A 212 14.47 0.52 -13.36
CA GLY A 212 13.36 -0.14 -14.07
C GLY A 212 13.80 -1.08 -15.20
N HIS A 213 15.09 -1.26 -15.41
CA HIS A 213 15.63 -2.20 -16.38
C HIS A 213 16.38 -3.34 -15.69
N LYS A 214 16.38 -4.53 -16.30
CA LYS A 214 17.24 -5.63 -15.83
C LYS A 214 18.70 -5.20 -16.00
N ALA A 215 19.48 -5.33 -14.93
CA ALA A 215 20.93 -5.14 -14.95
C ALA A 215 21.60 -6.32 -15.68
#